data_942f18acc1c342c4cf282809a5f5f1bf
#
_entry.id   942f18acc1c342c4cf282809a5f5f1bf
#
_cell.length_a   1.000
_cell.length_b   1.000
_cell.length_c   1.000
_cell.angle_alpha   90.00
_cell.angle_beta   90.00
_cell.angle_gamma   90.00
#
_symmetry.space_group_name_H-M   'P 1'
#
loop_
_entity.id
_entity.type
_entity.pdbx_description
1 polymer ?
#
loop_
_entity_poly.entity_id
_entity_poly.type
_entity_poly.pdbx_seq_one_letter_code
_entity_poly.pdbx_strand_id
1 'polypeptide(L)'
;MNSKIKQKLSEYLEFDSDKLFQNKYNLIRVFGGAIRDIIADQPINDVDILCGSRAFKFVEFILENNGYTYFDYLNAKHLQEMYKDIHVINEPHTWIKGTKIVQVIRPTNFKDVSSYEESFNNLIANVDLSCCGVSYDGELHEDFKNAIIHCQSMVYSVNHTALMYSESRAMHRRAKLQDRGWEEITNETWVNRDLKINLALK
;
A
#
# COMPACT_ATOMS: atom_id res chain seq x y z
N MET A 1 5.02 -9.69 -14.43
CA MET A 1 4.66 -8.57 -13.52
C MET A 1 5.65 -8.42 -12.38
N ASN A 2 6.04 -9.47 -11.66
CA ASN A 2 7.01 -9.41 -10.55
C ASN A 2 8.32 -8.71 -10.89
N SER A 3 8.93 -9.01 -12.04
CA SER A 3 10.17 -8.34 -12.48
C SER A 3 10.01 -6.83 -12.69
N LYS A 4 8.86 -6.37 -13.21
CA LYS A 4 8.53 -4.95 -13.34
C LYS A 4 8.42 -4.29 -11.98
N ILE A 5 7.72 -4.93 -11.02
CA ILE A 5 7.55 -4.39 -9.67
C ILE A 5 8.90 -4.28 -8.97
N LYS A 6 9.70 -5.35 -8.98
CA LYS A 6 11.04 -5.34 -8.42
C LYS A 6 11.89 -4.21 -9.00
N GLN A 7 11.93 -4.09 -10.32
CA GLN A 7 12.71 -3.05 -10.99
C GLN A 7 12.26 -1.65 -10.55
N LYS A 8 10.96 -1.34 -10.63
CA LYS A 8 10.43 -0.02 -10.30
C LYS A 8 10.57 0.34 -8.81
N LEU A 9 10.39 -0.62 -7.92
CA LEU A 9 10.68 -0.43 -6.50
C LEU A 9 12.17 -0.14 -6.26
N SER A 10 13.06 -0.90 -6.89
CA SER A 10 14.52 -0.69 -6.73
C SER A 10 14.96 0.66 -7.30
N GLU A 11 14.40 1.10 -8.44
CA GLU A 11 14.61 2.43 -9.01
C GLU A 11 14.15 3.54 -8.04
N TYR A 12 12.97 3.39 -7.45
CA TYR A 12 12.46 4.35 -6.47
C TYR A 12 13.28 4.38 -5.19
N LEU A 13 13.57 3.21 -4.61
CA LEU A 13 14.30 3.08 -3.35
C LEU A 13 15.80 3.39 -3.49
N GLU A 14 16.36 3.38 -4.71
CA GLU A 14 17.78 3.52 -5.02
C GLU A 14 18.66 2.43 -4.38
N PHE A 15 18.08 1.27 -4.16
CA PHE A 15 18.77 0.04 -3.78
C PHE A 15 17.96 -1.17 -4.24
N ASP A 16 18.61 -2.35 -4.29
CA ASP A 16 17.91 -3.59 -4.65
C ASP A 16 16.82 -3.93 -3.62
N SER A 17 15.56 -3.86 -4.05
CA SER A 17 14.39 -4.09 -3.19
C SER A 17 14.35 -5.50 -2.59
N ASP A 18 15.01 -6.48 -3.20
CA ASP A 18 15.10 -7.83 -2.63
C ASP A 18 15.78 -7.86 -1.26
N LYS A 19 16.62 -6.86 -0.94
CA LYS A 19 17.22 -6.74 0.40
C LYS A 19 16.17 -6.67 1.51
N LEU A 20 14.98 -6.11 1.22
CA LEU A 20 13.88 -6.05 2.18
C LEU A 20 13.32 -7.45 2.49
N PHE A 21 13.29 -8.34 1.49
CA PHE A 21 12.61 -9.63 1.56
C PHE A 21 13.52 -10.84 1.82
N GLN A 22 14.84 -10.61 1.99
CA GLN A 22 15.82 -11.69 2.16
C GLN A 22 15.60 -12.55 3.43
N ASN A 23 14.95 -12.01 4.44
CA ASN A 23 14.72 -12.72 5.68
C ASN A 23 13.35 -13.43 5.70
N LYS A 24 13.34 -14.73 5.42
CA LYS A 24 12.15 -15.57 5.36
C LYS A 24 11.27 -15.58 6.63
N TYR A 25 11.83 -15.16 7.76
CA TYR A 25 11.11 -15.13 9.04
C TYR A 25 10.47 -13.79 9.33
N ASN A 26 10.67 -12.82 8.46
CA ASN A 26 10.15 -11.47 8.64
C ASN A 26 8.96 -11.25 7.70
N LEU A 27 7.80 -11.01 8.29
CA LEU A 27 6.66 -10.50 7.54
C LEU A 27 6.97 -9.06 7.11
N ILE A 28 7.28 -8.87 5.84
CA ILE A 28 7.52 -7.56 5.22
C ILE A 28 6.77 -7.54 3.89
N ARG A 29 5.93 -6.54 3.69
CA ARG A 29 5.26 -6.29 2.41
C ARG A 29 5.28 -4.82 2.07
N VAL A 30 5.63 -4.50 0.84
CA VAL A 30 5.27 -3.22 0.24
C VAL A 30 3.83 -3.32 -0.23
N PHE A 31 2.97 -2.37 0.11
CA PHE A 31 1.53 -2.48 -0.18
C PHE A 31 0.91 -1.16 -0.64
N GLY A 32 -0.32 -1.24 -1.13
CA GLY A 32 -1.15 -0.07 -1.39
C GLY A 32 -0.70 0.78 -2.57
N GLY A 33 -0.50 2.07 -2.33
CA GLY A 33 -0.29 3.09 -3.37
C GLY A 33 0.89 2.82 -4.30
N ALA A 34 2.04 2.42 -3.77
CA ALA A 34 3.23 2.16 -4.57
C ALA A 34 3.02 1.02 -5.57
N ILE A 35 2.49 -0.12 -5.11
CA ILE A 35 2.26 -1.29 -5.99
C ILE A 35 1.18 -1.00 -7.02
N ARG A 36 0.08 -0.33 -6.60
CA ARG A 36 -0.96 0.19 -7.51
C ARG A 36 -0.35 1.03 -8.62
N ASP A 37 0.48 2.00 -8.27
CA ASP A 37 1.05 2.96 -9.22
C ASP A 37 2.01 2.27 -10.20
N ILE A 38 2.81 1.31 -9.73
CA ILE A 38 3.66 0.49 -10.61
C ILE A 38 2.85 -0.33 -11.61
N ILE A 39 1.75 -0.96 -11.17
CA ILE A 39 0.89 -1.75 -12.07
C ILE A 39 0.26 -0.85 -13.13
N ALA A 40 -0.19 0.35 -12.73
CA ALA A 40 -0.82 1.35 -13.60
C ALA A 40 0.17 2.19 -14.45
N ASP A 41 1.47 1.91 -14.41
CA ASP A 41 2.52 2.72 -15.06
C ASP A 41 2.52 4.20 -14.62
N GLN A 42 2.13 4.46 -13.38
CA GLN A 42 2.10 5.79 -12.78
C GLN A 42 3.35 6.05 -11.92
N PRO A 43 3.76 7.32 -11.73
CA PRO A 43 4.84 7.67 -10.82
C PRO A 43 4.52 7.27 -9.37
N ILE A 44 5.51 6.69 -8.67
CA ILE A 44 5.42 6.40 -7.24
C ILE A 44 5.62 7.70 -6.46
N ASN A 45 4.71 8.00 -5.53
CA ASN A 45 4.83 9.16 -4.64
C ASN A 45 5.56 8.80 -3.34
N ASP A 46 5.14 7.72 -2.73
CA ASP A 46 5.63 7.20 -1.45
C ASP A 46 5.58 5.67 -1.46
N VAL A 47 6.31 5.04 -0.57
CA VAL A 47 6.33 3.58 -0.42
C VAL A 47 5.94 3.24 1.00
N ASP A 48 4.82 2.54 1.16
CA ASP A 48 4.37 1.99 2.43
C ASP A 48 4.89 0.58 2.60
N ILE A 49 5.67 0.34 3.67
CA ILE A 49 6.21 -0.97 4.04
C ILE A 49 5.51 -1.43 5.31
N LEU A 50 4.64 -2.41 5.19
CA LEU A 50 4.05 -3.09 6.33
C LEU A 50 5.02 -4.17 6.82
N CYS A 51 5.33 -4.19 8.11
CA CYS A 51 6.26 -5.17 8.65
C CYS A 51 5.89 -5.64 10.07
N GLY A 52 6.26 -6.87 10.35
CA GLY A 52 6.15 -7.46 11.67
C GLY A 52 7.10 -6.81 12.69
N SER A 53 6.77 -6.91 13.98
CA SER A 53 7.56 -6.27 15.05
C SER A 53 9.05 -6.65 15.02
N ARG A 54 9.38 -7.89 14.64
CA ARG A 54 10.78 -8.36 14.50
C ARG A 54 11.46 -7.79 13.25
N ALA A 55 10.70 -7.58 12.19
CA ALA A 55 11.20 -7.06 10.92
C ALA A 55 11.41 -5.53 10.95
N PHE A 56 10.71 -4.83 11.83
CA PHE A 56 10.69 -3.38 11.89
C PHE A 56 12.10 -2.79 11.96
N LYS A 57 12.89 -3.22 12.94
CA LYS A 57 14.27 -2.75 13.10
C LYS A 57 15.20 -3.14 11.94
N PHE A 58 14.93 -4.27 11.30
CA PHE A 58 15.66 -4.70 10.12
C PHE A 58 15.39 -3.79 8.92
N VAL A 59 14.12 -3.42 8.68
CA VAL A 59 13.76 -2.48 7.61
C VAL A 59 14.39 -1.12 7.85
N GLU A 60 14.30 -0.58 9.08
CA GLU A 60 14.92 0.69 9.45
C GLU A 60 16.45 0.67 9.19
N PHE A 61 17.12 -0.40 9.60
CA PHE A 61 18.56 -0.58 9.37
C PHE A 61 18.90 -0.58 7.87
N ILE A 62 18.08 -1.25 7.02
CA ILE A 62 18.29 -1.22 5.57
C ILE A 62 18.14 0.20 5.04
N LEU A 63 17.10 0.93 5.43
CA LEU A 63 16.86 2.28 4.97
C LEU A 63 18.01 3.21 5.36
N GLU A 64 18.44 3.18 6.61
CA GLU A 64 19.55 3.97 7.12
C GLU A 64 20.85 3.72 6.34
N ASN A 65 21.22 2.43 6.14
CA ASN A 65 22.41 2.06 5.38
C ASN A 65 22.35 2.42 3.88
N ASN A 66 21.18 2.72 3.35
CA ASN A 66 20.99 3.19 1.98
C ASN A 66 20.74 4.71 1.90
N GLY A 67 21.06 5.45 2.97
CA GLY A 67 21.08 6.89 3.00
C GLY A 67 19.72 7.56 3.24
N TYR A 68 18.75 6.82 3.73
CA TYR A 68 17.50 7.40 4.23
C TYR A 68 17.71 7.95 5.64
N THR A 69 17.09 9.08 5.94
CA THR A 69 17.09 9.70 7.26
C THR A 69 15.70 9.58 7.88
N TYR A 70 15.63 9.15 9.13
CA TYR A 70 14.39 9.11 9.89
C TYR A 70 13.85 10.53 10.09
N PHE A 71 12.58 10.72 9.79
CA PHE A 71 11.87 11.98 9.96
C PHE A 71 10.79 11.83 11.03
N ASP A 72 10.99 12.50 12.15
CA ASP A 72 10.04 12.47 13.27
C ASP A 72 8.84 13.38 12.97
N TYR A 73 7.69 12.78 12.70
CA TYR A 73 6.43 13.50 12.46
C TYR A 73 5.77 14.03 13.73
N LEU A 74 6.24 13.66 14.90
CA LEU A 74 5.61 14.07 16.18
C LEU A 74 5.50 15.58 16.33
N ASN A 75 6.28 16.35 15.59
CA ASN A 75 6.17 17.81 15.53
C ASN A 75 5.16 18.35 14.52
N ALA A 76 4.53 17.49 13.71
CA ALA A 76 3.58 17.89 12.67
C ALA A 76 2.13 17.66 13.14
N LYS A 77 1.54 18.63 13.87
CA LYS A 77 0.18 18.56 14.42
C LYS A 77 -0.90 18.10 13.43
N HIS A 78 -0.77 18.45 12.15
CA HIS A 78 -1.76 18.08 11.13
C HIS A 78 -1.77 16.58 10.79
N LEU A 79 -0.65 15.89 11.00
CA LEU A 79 -0.57 14.44 10.76
C LEU A 79 -1.11 13.64 11.93
N GLN A 80 -0.96 14.14 13.16
CA GLN A 80 -1.62 13.55 14.33
C GLN A 80 -3.14 13.54 14.16
N GLU A 81 -3.73 14.56 13.55
CA GLU A 81 -5.17 14.57 13.25
C GLU A 81 -5.57 13.57 12.17
N MET A 82 -4.76 13.39 11.12
CA MET A 82 -5.05 12.43 10.04
C MET A 82 -5.01 10.97 10.51
N TYR A 83 -4.21 10.64 11.51
CA TYR A 83 -4.06 9.27 12.03
C TYR A 83 -4.78 9.04 13.36
N LYS A 84 -5.44 10.04 13.92
CA LYS A 84 -6.10 10.04 15.24
C LYS A 84 -7.12 8.91 15.42
N ASP A 85 -7.80 8.54 14.34
CA ASP A 85 -8.86 7.53 14.36
C ASP A 85 -8.38 6.13 13.90
N ILE A 86 -7.06 5.96 13.64
CA ILE A 86 -6.52 4.68 13.19
C ILE A 86 -5.97 3.91 14.38
N HIS A 87 -6.86 3.27 15.12
CA HIS A 87 -6.49 2.40 16.24
C HIS A 87 -5.77 1.10 15.81
N VAL A 88 -5.61 0.87 14.51
CA VAL A 88 -5.16 -0.39 13.91
C VAL A 88 -3.69 -0.39 13.55
N ILE A 89 -3.06 0.79 13.51
CA ILE A 89 -1.65 0.95 13.12
C ILE A 89 -0.95 1.76 14.21
N ASN A 90 0.26 1.32 14.58
CA ASN A 90 1.19 2.20 15.27
C ASN A 90 1.61 3.31 14.30
N GLU A 91 1.96 4.47 14.81
CA GLU A 91 2.43 5.60 14.02
C GLU A 91 3.47 5.14 12.99
N PRO A 92 3.29 5.48 11.70
CA PRO A 92 4.26 5.11 10.68
C PRO A 92 5.57 5.85 10.94
N HIS A 93 6.68 5.11 10.91
CA HIS A 93 8.00 5.70 10.91
C HIS A 93 8.34 6.16 9.50
N THR A 94 8.50 7.45 9.32
CA THR A 94 8.79 8.04 8.01
C THR A 94 10.29 8.22 7.80
N TRP A 95 10.74 7.79 6.65
CA TRP A 95 12.12 7.88 6.19
C TRP A 95 12.18 8.66 4.89
N ILE A 96 13.15 9.57 4.77
CA ILE A 96 13.27 10.48 3.62
C ILE A 96 14.68 10.40 3.04
N LYS A 97 14.75 10.38 1.70
CA LYS A 97 15.98 10.53 0.92
C LYS A 97 15.70 11.43 -0.29
N GLY A 98 16.18 12.67 -0.25
CA GLY A 98 15.79 13.67 -1.26
C GLY A 98 14.28 13.88 -1.31
N THR A 99 13.66 13.59 -2.44
CA THR A 99 12.18 13.66 -2.63
C THR A 99 11.47 12.35 -2.34
N LYS A 100 12.19 11.29 -1.98
CA LYS A 100 11.62 9.96 -1.78
C LYS A 100 11.18 9.76 -0.34
N ILE A 101 10.01 9.22 -0.17
CA ILE A 101 9.37 8.99 1.12
C ILE A 101 9.08 7.50 1.28
N VAL A 102 9.52 6.94 2.39
CA VAL A 102 9.22 5.56 2.78
C VAL A 102 8.58 5.59 4.16
N GLN A 103 7.42 4.96 4.30
CA GLN A 103 6.73 4.80 5.58
C GLN A 103 6.82 3.35 6.03
N VAL A 104 7.42 3.12 7.20
CA VAL A 104 7.51 1.79 7.81
C VAL A 104 6.41 1.67 8.85
N ILE A 105 5.47 0.77 8.58
CA ILE A 105 4.22 0.63 9.31
C ILE A 105 4.23 -0.70 10.07
N ARG A 106 3.87 -0.65 11.35
CA ARG A 106 3.70 -1.84 12.17
C ARG A 106 2.21 -1.93 12.58
N PRO A 107 1.51 -3.03 12.24
CA PRO A 107 0.15 -3.21 12.72
C PRO A 107 0.13 -3.35 14.24
N THR A 108 -0.90 -2.83 14.87
CA THR A 108 -1.20 -3.14 16.27
C THR A 108 -1.75 -4.56 16.36
N ASN A 109 -1.45 -5.28 17.44
CA ASN A 109 -2.08 -6.57 17.68
C ASN A 109 -3.59 -6.34 17.89
N PHE A 110 -4.39 -6.91 17.02
CA PHE A 110 -5.83 -6.98 17.23
C PHE A 110 -6.10 -7.97 18.35
N LYS A 111 -6.90 -7.60 19.32
CA LYS A 111 -7.23 -8.45 20.47
C LYS A 111 -7.95 -9.76 20.09
N ASP A 112 -8.55 -9.78 18.89
CA ASP A 112 -9.44 -10.84 18.43
C ASP A 112 -8.83 -11.71 17.31
N VAL A 113 -7.56 -11.56 16.97
CA VAL A 113 -6.90 -12.36 15.91
C VAL A 113 -5.91 -13.36 16.49
N SER A 114 -5.96 -14.57 15.97
CA SER A 114 -5.20 -15.72 16.47
C SER A 114 -3.71 -15.64 16.18
N SER A 115 -3.31 -14.84 15.17
CA SER A 115 -1.90 -14.67 14.80
C SER A 115 -1.61 -13.26 14.27
N TYR A 116 -0.34 -12.86 14.39
CA TYR A 116 0.17 -11.61 13.84
C TYR A 116 0.08 -11.57 12.30
N GLU A 117 0.26 -12.71 11.66
CA GLU A 117 0.16 -12.87 10.21
C GLU A 117 -1.28 -12.65 9.72
N GLU A 118 -2.27 -13.13 10.45
CA GLU A 118 -3.67 -12.90 10.16
C GLU A 118 -4.03 -11.41 10.27
N SER A 119 -3.54 -10.72 11.31
CA SER A 119 -3.71 -9.26 11.45
C SER A 119 -3.10 -8.52 10.28
N PHE A 120 -1.93 -8.96 9.83
CA PHE A 120 -1.18 -8.40 8.73
C PHE A 120 -1.95 -8.52 7.41
N ASN A 121 -2.44 -9.73 7.10
CA ASN A 121 -3.23 -10.01 5.90
C ASN A 121 -4.58 -9.28 5.93
N ASN A 122 -5.24 -9.26 7.07
CA ASN A 122 -6.51 -8.55 7.25
C ASN A 122 -6.39 -7.05 7.02
N LEU A 123 -5.26 -6.44 7.40
CA LEU A 123 -5.03 -5.01 7.19
C LEU A 123 -4.95 -4.67 5.70
N ILE A 124 -4.22 -5.47 4.92
CA ILE A 124 -4.08 -5.25 3.47
C ILE A 124 -5.38 -5.57 2.73
N ALA A 125 -6.08 -6.63 3.13
CA ALA A 125 -7.35 -7.03 2.52
C ALA A 125 -8.51 -6.04 2.81
N ASN A 126 -8.40 -5.22 3.85
CA ASN A 126 -9.44 -4.29 4.29
C ASN A 126 -9.08 -2.82 4.03
N VAL A 127 -8.49 -2.54 2.88
CA VAL A 127 -8.21 -1.16 2.43
C VAL A 127 -9.49 -0.44 2.00
N ASP A 128 -9.48 0.88 2.11
CA ASP A 128 -10.61 1.76 1.78
C ASP A 128 -10.86 1.90 0.26
N LEU A 129 -9.83 1.71 -0.56
CA LEU A 129 -9.93 1.76 -2.03
C LEU A 129 -9.45 0.44 -2.63
N SER A 130 -10.27 -0.20 -3.43
CA SER A 130 -10.02 -1.53 -4.00
C SER A 130 -8.69 -1.66 -4.75
N CYS A 131 -8.28 -0.63 -5.49
CA CYS A 131 -6.99 -0.59 -6.19
C CYS A 131 -5.77 -0.57 -5.26
N CYS A 132 -5.94 -0.33 -3.96
CA CYS A 132 -4.88 -0.38 -2.97
C CYS A 132 -4.76 -1.76 -2.28
N GLY A 133 -5.62 -2.72 -2.62
CA GLY A 133 -5.60 -4.08 -2.09
C GLY A 133 -4.60 -4.98 -2.81
N VAL A 134 -3.40 -4.48 -3.07
CA VAL A 134 -2.28 -5.19 -3.68
C VAL A 134 -1.04 -5.05 -2.83
N SER A 135 -0.23 -6.10 -2.75
CA SER A 135 1.03 -6.08 -2.01
C SER A 135 2.13 -6.88 -2.71
N TYR A 136 3.38 -6.70 -2.26
CA TYR A 136 4.55 -7.34 -2.82
C TYR A 136 5.58 -7.66 -1.73
N ASP A 137 6.08 -8.91 -1.72
CA ASP A 137 7.12 -9.42 -0.81
C ASP A 137 8.21 -10.24 -1.55
N GLY A 138 8.37 -9.98 -2.83
CA GLY A 138 9.10 -10.78 -3.82
C GLY A 138 8.14 -11.39 -4.84
N GLU A 139 6.89 -11.56 -4.45
CA GLU A 139 5.78 -11.96 -5.30
C GLU A 139 4.62 -10.96 -5.17
N LEU A 140 3.87 -10.77 -6.25
CA LEU A 140 2.68 -9.91 -6.25
C LEU A 140 1.49 -10.68 -5.68
N HIS A 141 0.85 -10.08 -4.68
CA HIS A 141 -0.38 -10.59 -4.07
C HIS A 141 -1.56 -9.69 -4.42
N GLU A 142 -2.70 -10.32 -4.69
CA GLU A 142 -3.99 -9.68 -4.81
C GLU A 142 -4.76 -9.90 -3.51
N ASP A 143 -4.66 -8.94 -2.60
CA ASP A 143 -5.23 -9.04 -1.26
C ASP A 143 -6.71 -8.61 -1.21
N PHE A 144 -7.15 -7.79 -2.18
CA PHE A 144 -8.54 -7.42 -2.41
C PHE A 144 -8.98 -7.93 -3.78
N LYS A 145 -10.17 -8.51 -3.86
CA LYS A 145 -10.70 -9.10 -5.11
C LYS A 145 -10.67 -8.09 -6.28
N ASN A 146 -10.11 -8.49 -7.39
CA ASN A 146 -9.97 -7.71 -8.62
C ASN A 146 -9.04 -6.47 -8.52
N ALA A 147 -8.26 -6.33 -7.45
CA ALA A 147 -7.38 -5.18 -7.24
C ALA A 147 -6.35 -4.99 -8.37
N ILE A 148 -5.77 -6.09 -8.87
CA ILE A 148 -4.81 -6.04 -9.99
C ILE A 148 -5.48 -5.51 -11.26
N ILE A 149 -6.67 -5.99 -11.59
CA ILE A 149 -7.43 -5.54 -12.76
C ILE A 149 -7.85 -4.07 -12.59
N HIS A 150 -8.25 -3.68 -11.37
CA HIS A 150 -8.54 -2.28 -11.06
C HIS A 150 -7.34 -1.38 -11.30
N CYS A 151 -6.14 -1.82 -10.89
CA CYS A 151 -4.91 -1.08 -11.16
C CYS A 151 -4.61 -0.96 -12.65
N GLN A 152 -4.70 -2.05 -13.40
CA GLN A 152 -4.43 -2.07 -14.84
C GLN A 152 -5.40 -1.19 -15.63
N SER A 153 -6.64 -1.09 -15.17
CA SER A 153 -7.70 -0.31 -15.82
C SER A 153 -7.80 1.12 -15.28
N MET A 154 -6.97 1.50 -14.30
CA MET A 154 -7.03 2.77 -13.59
C MET A 154 -8.43 3.08 -13.04
N VAL A 155 -9.04 2.09 -12.40
CA VAL A 155 -10.33 2.23 -11.74
C VAL A 155 -10.25 1.86 -10.26
N TYR A 156 -11.20 2.32 -9.46
CA TYR A 156 -11.32 1.94 -8.06
C TYR A 156 -12.79 1.92 -7.61
N SER A 157 -13.06 1.11 -6.60
CA SER A 157 -14.30 1.19 -5.81
C SER A 157 -13.97 1.54 -4.36
N VAL A 158 -14.92 2.16 -3.68
CA VAL A 158 -14.78 2.52 -2.26
C VAL A 158 -15.29 1.37 -1.40
N ASN A 159 -14.48 0.96 -0.44
CA ASN A 159 -14.85 -0.03 0.57
C ASN A 159 -15.25 0.68 1.87
N HIS A 160 -16.53 0.97 2.04
CA HIS A 160 -17.06 1.65 3.24
C HIS A 160 -17.00 0.81 4.52
N THR A 161 -16.72 -0.50 4.39
CA THR A 161 -16.57 -1.42 5.53
C THR A 161 -15.12 -1.66 5.92
N ALA A 162 -14.18 -0.96 5.27
CA ALA A 162 -12.76 -1.09 5.56
C ALA A 162 -12.45 -0.72 7.02
N LEU A 163 -11.54 -1.48 7.64
CA LEU A 163 -11.11 -1.25 9.03
C LEU A 163 -10.52 0.15 9.27
N MET A 164 -9.92 0.74 8.22
CA MET A 164 -9.31 2.07 8.24
C MET A 164 -10.15 3.11 7.51
N TYR A 165 -11.43 2.82 7.27
CA TYR A 165 -12.30 3.76 6.56
C TYR A 165 -12.54 5.00 7.40
N SER A 166 -12.29 6.15 6.78
CA SER A 166 -12.69 7.46 7.28
C SER A 166 -13.16 8.26 6.06
N GLU A 167 -14.34 8.84 6.12
CA GLU A 167 -14.93 9.59 5.00
C GLU A 167 -14.01 10.71 4.51
N SER A 168 -13.43 11.49 5.41
CA SER A 168 -12.53 12.60 5.06
C SER A 168 -11.26 12.11 4.34
N ARG A 169 -10.69 11.00 4.78
CA ARG A 169 -9.52 10.38 4.13
C ARG A 169 -9.88 9.77 2.79
N ALA A 170 -11.01 9.07 2.71
CA ALA A 170 -11.50 8.48 1.47
C ALA A 170 -11.75 9.58 0.44
N MET A 171 -12.39 10.69 0.81
CA MET A 171 -12.60 11.85 -0.06
C MET A 171 -11.28 12.43 -0.59
N HIS A 172 -10.30 12.65 0.28
CA HIS A 172 -8.98 13.16 -0.11
C HIS A 172 -8.26 12.21 -1.08
N ARG A 173 -8.28 10.90 -0.79
CA ARG A 173 -7.66 9.88 -1.65
C ARG A 173 -8.36 9.75 -3.00
N ARG A 174 -9.70 9.83 -3.02
CA ARG A 174 -10.52 9.84 -4.24
C ARG A 174 -10.14 11.01 -5.13
N ALA A 175 -10.11 12.23 -4.58
CA ALA A 175 -9.70 13.42 -5.32
C ALA A 175 -8.29 13.26 -5.92
N LYS A 176 -7.32 12.80 -5.12
CA LYS A 176 -5.95 12.54 -5.58
C LYS A 176 -5.89 11.50 -6.73
N LEU A 177 -6.74 10.47 -6.71
CA LEU A 177 -6.80 9.48 -7.78
C LEU A 177 -7.47 10.06 -9.04
N GLN A 178 -8.57 10.78 -8.88
CA GLN A 178 -9.27 11.43 -9.99
C GLN A 178 -8.38 12.43 -10.73
N ASP A 179 -7.61 13.24 -10.01
CA ASP A 179 -6.62 14.17 -10.58
C ASP A 179 -5.54 13.44 -11.41
N ARG A 180 -5.31 12.16 -11.13
CA ARG A 180 -4.38 11.29 -11.86
C ARG A 180 -5.05 10.44 -12.95
N GLY A 181 -6.31 10.70 -13.26
CA GLY A 181 -7.05 10.02 -14.31
C GLY A 181 -7.69 8.69 -13.93
N TRP A 182 -7.82 8.40 -12.63
CA TRP A 182 -8.52 7.22 -12.14
C TRP A 182 -10.02 7.45 -12.10
N GLU A 183 -10.80 6.43 -12.44
CA GLU A 183 -12.25 6.46 -12.40
C GLU A 183 -12.82 5.67 -11.24
N GLU A 184 -13.79 6.26 -10.53
CA GLU A 184 -14.58 5.53 -9.55
C GLU A 184 -15.62 4.66 -10.24
N ILE A 185 -15.71 3.40 -9.81
CA ILE A 185 -16.69 2.45 -10.31
C ILE A 185 -17.61 2.00 -9.18
N THR A 186 -18.90 1.83 -9.51
CA THR A 186 -19.84 1.10 -8.67
C THR A 186 -19.82 -0.37 -9.05
N ASN A 187 -20.31 -1.25 -8.19
CA ASN A 187 -20.42 -2.68 -8.50
C ASN A 187 -21.20 -2.94 -9.81
N GLU A 188 -22.20 -2.11 -10.11
CA GLU A 188 -23.00 -2.23 -11.34
C GLU A 188 -22.20 -1.82 -12.60
N THR A 189 -21.38 -0.77 -12.52
CA THR A 189 -20.55 -0.35 -13.66
C THR A 189 -19.42 -1.32 -13.94
N TRP A 190 -18.94 -2.05 -12.95
CA TRP A 190 -17.91 -3.07 -13.09
C TRP A 190 -18.42 -4.28 -13.88
N VAL A 191 -19.57 -4.82 -13.54
CA VAL A 191 -20.19 -5.96 -14.25
C VAL A 191 -20.40 -5.63 -15.72
N ASN A 192 -20.78 -4.41 -16.06
CA ASN A 192 -20.96 -3.96 -17.44
C ASN A 192 -19.64 -3.80 -18.22
N ARG A 193 -18.49 -3.51 -17.54
CA ARG A 193 -17.18 -3.46 -18.19
C ARG A 193 -16.60 -4.84 -18.47
N ASP A 194 -16.74 -5.79 -17.54
CA ASP A 194 -16.31 -7.18 -17.77
C ASP A 194 -16.97 -7.79 -19.00
N LEU A 195 -18.24 -7.49 -19.24
CA LEU A 195 -18.95 -7.89 -20.44
C LEU A 195 -18.36 -7.27 -21.72
N LYS A 196 -17.92 -6.01 -21.67
CA LYS A 196 -17.29 -5.32 -22.81
C LYS A 196 -15.89 -5.81 -23.11
N ILE A 197 -15.07 -6.08 -22.08
CA ILE A 197 -13.71 -6.61 -22.24
C ILE A 197 -13.76 -8.03 -22.82
N ASN A 198 -14.66 -8.87 -22.32
CA ASN A 198 -14.83 -10.23 -22.85
C ASN A 198 -15.41 -10.27 -24.28
N LEU A 199 -16.10 -9.23 -24.74
CA LEU A 199 -16.57 -9.10 -26.11
C LEU A 199 -15.49 -8.55 -27.06
N ALA A 200 -14.51 -7.79 -26.56
CA ALA A 200 -13.41 -7.26 -27.35
C ALA A 200 -12.24 -8.25 -27.54
N LEU A 201 -12.21 -9.34 -26.75
CA LEU A 201 -11.20 -10.41 -26.83
C LEU A 201 -11.69 -11.65 -27.60
N LYS A 202 -12.88 -11.63 -28.18
CA LYS A 202 -13.41 -12.62 -29.12
C LYS A 202 -13.38 -12.07 -30.55
#